data_e326a981640e67a6b824cc8f801c3098
#
_entry.id   e326a981640e67a6b824cc8f801c3098
#
_cell.length_a   1.000
_cell.length_b   1.000
_cell.length_c   1.000
_cell.angle_alpha   90.00
_cell.angle_beta   90.00
_cell.angle_gamma   90.00
#
_symmetry.space_group_name_H-M   'P 1'
#
loop_
_entity.id
_entity.type
_entity.pdbx_description
1 polymer ?
#
loop_
_entity_poly.entity_id
_entity_poly.type
_entity_poly.pdbx_seq_one_letter_code
_entity_poly.pdbx_strand_id
1 'polypeptide(L)'
;VYDTISSDAALNAYETYYGQRALADYDFSKAKAIVSVDADFLGDWQGGGYAKGYALSKTPHRDHGKAEMSQHFQFESNMSLTGANADHRIPCTPADQKNILAYIHDRLIGGSAGQLSADLKAFADKAISALKSSGSQGVLVTGLDDDAAQAVVLAVNTYLSSAAFQPQQPKLIRQGNAKEVQEAF
;
A
#
# COMPACT_ATOMS: atom_id res chain seq x y z
N VAL A 1 9.31 23.67 -2.16
CA VAL A 1 10.20 22.82 -1.35
C VAL A 1 10.77 21.74 -2.25
N TYR A 2 12.11 21.64 -2.30
CA TYR A 2 12.82 20.57 -3.00
C TYR A 2 13.03 19.41 -2.03
N ASP A 3 12.54 18.22 -2.37
CA ASP A 3 12.78 16.99 -1.64
C ASP A 3 13.53 16.01 -2.58
N THR A 4 14.73 15.61 -2.19
CA THR A 4 15.54 14.66 -2.99
C THR A 4 14.95 13.24 -3.02
N ILE A 5 14.12 12.91 -2.03
CA ILE A 5 13.33 11.67 -2.02
C ILE A 5 11.89 12.08 -2.21
N SER A 6 11.44 12.07 -3.47
CA SER A 6 10.11 12.55 -3.85
C SER A 6 8.99 11.71 -3.23
N SER A 7 7.88 12.38 -2.91
CA SER A 7 6.60 11.76 -2.64
C SER A 7 5.56 12.27 -3.65
N ASP A 8 6.01 12.84 -4.76
CA ASP A 8 5.16 13.55 -5.71
C ASP A 8 4.09 12.68 -6.31
N ALA A 9 4.39 11.43 -6.66
CA ALA A 9 3.40 10.51 -7.20
C ALA A 9 2.25 10.28 -6.22
N ALA A 10 2.54 10.09 -4.94
CA ALA A 10 1.51 9.92 -3.92
C ALA A 10 0.69 11.21 -3.71
N LEU A 11 1.37 12.37 -3.70
CA LEU A 11 0.72 13.69 -3.60
C LEU A 11 -0.17 13.97 -4.80
N ASN A 12 0.31 13.73 -6.03
CA ASN A 12 -0.42 13.93 -7.28
C ASN A 12 -1.66 13.02 -7.37
N ALA A 13 -1.49 11.74 -7.05
CA ALA A 13 -2.59 10.80 -7.04
C ALA A 13 -3.67 11.21 -6.03
N TYR A 14 -3.28 11.57 -4.81
CA TYR A 14 -4.23 11.99 -3.79
C TYR A 14 -4.94 13.29 -4.19
N GLU A 15 -4.22 14.28 -4.72
CA GLU A 15 -4.80 15.52 -5.23
C GLU A 15 -5.82 15.28 -6.34
N THR A 16 -5.50 14.38 -7.27
CA THR A 16 -6.42 13.99 -8.36
C THR A 16 -7.71 13.37 -7.85
N TYR A 17 -7.65 12.52 -6.83
CA TYR A 17 -8.81 11.80 -6.30
C TYR A 17 -9.63 12.59 -5.27
N TYR A 18 -8.96 13.44 -4.47
CA TYR A 18 -9.59 14.11 -3.32
C TYR A 18 -9.52 15.63 -3.36
N GLY A 19 -8.90 16.22 -4.41
CA GLY A 19 -8.85 17.67 -4.63
C GLY A 19 -7.91 18.42 -3.67
N GLN A 20 -7.08 17.72 -2.90
CA GLN A 20 -6.11 18.30 -1.98
C GLN A 20 -4.75 17.63 -2.12
N ARG A 21 -3.67 18.42 -2.24
CA ARG A 21 -2.31 17.89 -2.29
C ARG A 21 -1.87 17.43 -0.90
N ALA A 22 -1.93 16.13 -0.67
CA ALA A 22 -1.64 15.51 0.62
C ALA A 22 -1.26 14.03 0.45
N LEU A 23 -0.79 13.39 1.51
CA LEU A 23 -0.58 11.95 1.55
C LEU A 23 -1.78 11.29 2.23
N ALA A 24 -2.20 10.14 1.73
CA ALA A 24 -3.19 9.31 2.43
C ALA A 24 -2.64 8.86 3.79
N ASP A 25 -3.50 8.78 4.80
CA ASP A 25 -3.13 8.18 6.08
C ASP A 25 -3.73 6.77 6.23
N TYR A 26 -3.11 5.97 7.10
CA TYR A 26 -3.47 4.57 7.30
C TYR A 26 -3.45 4.20 8.78
N ASP A 27 -4.45 3.45 9.22
CA ASP A 27 -4.52 2.84 10.55
C ASP A 27 -4.50 1.32 10.42
N PHE A 28 -3.31 0.74 10.43
CA PHE A 28 -3.13 -0.71 10.29
C PHE A 28 -3.74 -1.52 11.44
N SER A 29 -4.10 -0.90 12.57
CA SER A 29 -4.78 -1.61 13.66
C SER A 29 -6.16 -2.17 13.26
N LYS A 30 -6.74 -1.61 12.19
CA LYS A 30 -8.05 -2.02 11.63
C LYS A 30 -7.95 -3.06 10.53
N ALA A 31 -6.72 -3.45 10.16
CA ALA A 31 -6.48 -4.37 9.05
C ALA A 31 -6.42 -5.83 9.50
N LYS A 32 -7.12 -6.73 8.80
CA LYS A 32 -6.95 -8.18 8.85
C LYS A 32 -6.11 -8.72 7.70
N ALA A 33 -6.08 -8.03 6.57
CA ALA A 33 -5.18 -8.33 5.47
C ALA A 33 -4.45 -7.06 5.03
N ILE A 34 -3.12 -7.11 5.01
CA ILE A 34 -2.25 -6.04 4.55
C ILE A 34 -1.50 -6.56 3.33
N VAL A 35 -1.66 -5.90 2.20
CA VAL A 35 -0.86 -6.16 1.01
C VAL A 35 -0.04 -4.92 0.71
N SER A 36 1.26 -5.08 0.69
CA SER A 36 2.22 -4.01 0.46
C SER A 36 3.10 -4.33 -0.74
N VAL A 37 3.25 -3.35 -1.61
CA VAL A 37 4.19 -3.40 -2.73
C VAL A 37 5.22 -2.30 -2.52
N ASP A 38 6.40 -2.69 -2.08
CA ASP A 38 7.57 -1.83 -1.85
C ASP A 38 7.36 -0.70 -0.80
N ALA A 39 6.34 -0.77 0.05
CA ALA A 39 6.15 0.21 1.10
C ALA A 39 6.81 -0.25 2.41
N ASP A 40 7.91 0.42 2.81
CA ASP A 40 8.55 0.19 4.11
C ASP A 40 7.88 1.02 5.21
N PHE A 41 6.61 0.70 5.52
CA PHE A 41 5.82 1.47 6.49
C PHE A 41 6.24 1.28 7.96
N LEU A 42 7.10 0.31 8.27
CA LEU A 42 7.76 0.21 9.56
C LEU A 42 9.05 1.05 9.63
N GLY A 43 9.58 1.45 8.47
CA GLY A 43 10.68 2.40 8.32
C GLY A 43 10.19 3.83 8.14
N ASP A 44 10.66 4.50 7.08
CA ASP A 44 10.41 5.95 6.83
C ASP A 44 9.34 6.23 5.75
N TRP A 45 8.55 5.23 5.36
CA TRP A 45 7.50 5.43 4.37
C TRP A 45 6.49 6.49 4.83
N GLN A 46 6.28 7.52 4.00
CA GLN A 46 5.36 8.64 4.26
C GLN A 46 5.53 9.29 5.65
N GLY A 47 6.80 9.38 6.13
CA GLY A 47 7.14 10.00 7.41
C GLY A 47 6.87 9.14 8.64
N GLY A 48 6.60 7.87 8.46
CA GLY A 48 6.52 6.88 9.54
C GLY A 48 5.25 6.97 10.40
N GLY A 49 5.34 6.41 11.61
CA GLY A 49 4.26 6.44 12.60
C GLY A 49 3.33 5.22 12.57
N TYR A 50 3.53 4.27 11.68
CA TYR A 50 2.62 3.14 11.46
C TYR A 50 2.90 1.90 12.33
N ALA A 51 4.07 1.84 12.98
CA ALA A 51 4.51 0.66 13.74
C ALA A 51 3.54 0.27 14.86
N LYS A 52 2.96 1.26 15.56
CA LYS A 52 1.97 1.00 16.63
C LYS A 52 0.72 0.32 16.10
N GLY A 53 0.14 0.84 15.02
CA GLY A 53 -1.06 0.26 14.40
C GLY A 53 -0.79 -1.15 13.87
N TYR A 54 0.36 -1.36 13.23
CA TYR A 54 0.78 -2.66 12.76
C TYR A 54 0.97 -3.67 13.91
N ALA A 55 1.65 -3.29 14.99
CA ALA A 55 1.83 -4.16 16.17
C ALA A 55 0.49 -4.56 16.80
N LEU A 56 -0.47 -3.64 16.86
CA LEU A 56 -1.83 -3.94 17.34
C LEU A 56 -2.53 -4.96 16.42
N SER A 57 -2.41 -4.83 15.10
CA SER A 57 -3.01 -5.81 14.16
C SER A 57 -2.37 -7.19 14.24
N LYS A 58 -1.11 -7.28 14.72
CA LYS A 58 -0.37 -8.53 14.96
C LYS A 58 -0.58 -9.10 16.37
N THR A 59 -1.26 -8.36 17.25
CA THR A 59 -1.61 -8.87 18.57
C THR A 59 -2.81 -9.82 18.45
N PRO A 60 -2.70 -11.07 18.92
CA PRO A 60 -3.81 -12.01 18.81
C PRO A 60 -5.04 -11.54 19.57
N HIS A 61 -6.12 -11.29 18.88
CA HIS A 61 -7.42 -11.06 19.47
C HIS A 61 -8.18 -12.39 19.54
N ARG A 62 -8.70 -12.74 20.72
CA ARG A 62 -9.56 -13.91 20.85
C ARG A 62 -11.00 -13.48 20.55
N ASP A 63 -11.44 -13.79 19.35
CA ASP A 63 -12.84 -13.70 18.99
C ASP A 63 -13.40 -15.12 18.85
N HIS A 64 -14.49 -15.42 19.59
CA HIS A 64 -15.13 -16.75 19.62
C HIS A 64 -14.17 -17.95 19.82
N GLY A 65 -13.10 -17.77 20.61
CA GLY A 65 -12.17 -18.86 20.97
C GLY A 65 -11.04 -19.10 19.96
N LYS A 66 -10.97 -18.39 18.85
CA LYS A 66 -9.85 -18.42 17.91
C LYS A 66 -9.00 -17.16 18.06
N ALA A 67 -7.68 -17.35 18.06
CA ALA A 67 -6.76 -16.22 17.99
C ALA A 67 -6.62 -15.80 16.52
N GLU A 68 -7.01 -14.56 16.20
CA GLU A 68 -6.86 -13.97 14.86
C GLU A 68 -5.81 -12.88 14.92
N MET A 69 -4.93 -12.86 13.93
CA MET A 69 -3.95 -11.78 13.66
C MET A 69 -4.09 -11.34 12.21
N SER A 70 -3.64 -10.14 11.89
CA SER A 70 -3.58 -9.71 10.51
C SER A 70 -2.61 -10.57 9.70
N GLN A 71 -2.95 -10.81 8.44
CA GLN A 71 -2.08 -11.46 7.46
C GLN A 71 -1.41 -10.40 6.60
N HIS A 72 -0.08 -10.43 6.48
CA HIS A 72 0.70 -9.44 5.76
C HIS A 72 1.50 -10.07 4.61
N PHE A 73 1.26 -9.56 3.40
CA PHE A 73 2.00 -9.89 2.17
C PHE A 73 2.84 -8.69 1.78
N GLN A 74 4.16 -8.88 1.67
CA GLN A 74 5.11 -7.86 1.23
C GLN A 74 5.79 -8.28 -0.07
N PHE A 75 5.55 -7.54 -1.15
CA PHE A 75 6.25 -7.67 -2.43
C PHE A 75 7.31 -6.57 -2.50
N GLU A 76 8.59 -6.95 -2.58
CA GLU A 76 9.68 -5.97 -2.54
C GLU A 76 10.95 -6.49 -3.23
N SER A 77 11.78 -5.57 -3.72
CA SER A 77 13.07 -5.92 -4.33
C SER A 77 14.19 -6.06 -3.30
N ASN A 78 14.21 -5.20 -2.29
CA ASN A 78 15.15 -5.24 -1.19
C ASN A 78 14.43 -5.65 0.10
N MET A 79 15.13 -6.33 1.01
CA MET A 79 14.56 -6.67 2.31
C MET A 79 14.48 -5.41 3.19
N SER A 80 13.27 -4.90 3.36
CA SER A 80 12.97 -3.78 4.24
C SER A 80 12.69 -4.24 5.68
N LEU A 81 12.58 -3.28 6.62
CA LEU A 81 12.10 -3.58 7.97
C LEU A 81 10.68 -4.15 7.95
N THR A 82 9.83 -3.62 7.08
CA THR A 82 8.46 -4.10 6.86
C THR A 82 8.46 -5.52 6.31
N GLY A 83 9.30 -5.81 5.32
CA GLY A 83 9.42 -7.15 4.74
C GLY A 83 9.97 -8.18 5.71
N ALA A 84 10.88 -7.79 6.61
CA ALA A 84 11.40 -8.68 7.66
C ALA A 84 10.33 -9.09 8.69
N ASN A 85 9.24 -8.32 8.80
CA ASN A 85 8.12 -8.58 9.72
C ASN A 85 6.86 -9.13 9.01
N ALA A 86 6.90 -9.33 7.69
CA ALA A 86 5.78 -9.85 6.93
C ALA A 86 5.58 -11.37 7.14
N ASP A 87 4.32 -11.84 7.11
CA ASP A 87 4.03 -13.28 7.13
C ASP A 87 4.42 -13.93 5.80
N HIS A 88 4.28 -13.19 4.71
CA HIS A 88 4.65 -13.60 3.36
C HIS A 88 5.47 -12.50 2.70
N ARG A 89 6.79 -12.65 2.71
CA ARG A 89 7.69 -11.80 1.95
C ARG A 89 7.95 -12.43 0.59
N ILE A 90 7.68 -11.70 -0.49
CA ILE A 90 7.82 -12.16 -1.87
C ILE A 90 8.85 -11.25 -2.56
N PRO A 91 10.08 -11.76 -2.79
CA PRO A 91 11.07 -11.04 -3.58
C PRO A 91 10.60 -10.91 -5.03
N CYS A 92 10.68 -9.69 -5.57
CA CYS A 92 10.31 -9.40 -6.94
C CYS A 92 11.16 -8.26 -7.50
N THR A 93 11.27 -8.15 -8.81
CA THR A 93 11.99 -7.03 -9.44
C THR A 93 11.17 -5.74 -9.38
N PRO A 94 11.79 -4.55 -9.49
CA PRO A 94 11.05 -3.29 -9.61
C PRO A 94 10.05 -3.27 -10.78
N ALA A 95 10.36 -3.95 -11.89
CA ALA A 95 9.45 -4.09 -13.02
C ALA A 95 8.21 -4.95 -12.67
N ASP A 96 8.39 -5.99 -11.84
CA ASP A 96 7.28 -6.84 -11.40
C ASP A 96 6.33 -6.10 -10.45
N GLN A 97 6.83 -5.17 -9.65
CA GLN A 97 6.02 -4.44 -8.66
C GLN A 97 4.84 -3.71 -9.31
N LYS A 98 5.07 -3.02 -10.44
CA LYS A 98 3.99 -2.37 -11.21
C LYS A 98 2.99 -3.39 -11.78
N ASN A 99 3.51 -4.49 -12.31
CA ASN A 99 2.67 -5.56 -12.84
C ASN A 99 1.82 -6.23 -11.75
N ILE A 100 2.36 -6.39 -10.53
CA ILE A 100 1.62 -6.91 -9.38
C ILE A 100 0.46 -5.98 -9.02
N LEU A 101 0.68 -4.67 -8.95
CA LEU A 101 -0.38 -3.70 -8.69
C LEU A 101 -1.46 -3.72 -9.78
N ALA A 102 -1.06 -3.73 -11.06
CA ALA A 102 -1.99 -3.83 -12.18
C ALA A 102 -2.80 -5.14 -12.12
N TYR A 103 -2.15 -6.26 -11.77
CA TYR A 103 -2.81 -7.55 -11.61
C TYR A 103 -3.82 -7.54 -10.46
N ILE A 104 -3.46 -6.97 -9.30
CA ILE A 104 -4.38 -6.84 -8.15
C ILE A 104 -5.59 -5.99 -8.54
N HIS A 105 -5.38 -4.86 -9.21
CA HIS A 105 -6.46 -3.99 -9.68
C HIS A 105 -7.41 -4.72 -10.62
N ASP A 106 -6.88 -5.39 -11.65
CA ASP A 106 -7.69 -6.15 -12.61
C ASP A 106 -8.55 -7.21 -11.93
N ARG A 107 -7.99 -7.94 -10.97
CA ARG A 107 -8.68 -9.05 -10.29
C ARG A 107 -9.71 -8.60 -9.24
N LEU A 108 -9.62 -7.35 -8.77
CA LEU A 108 -10.57 -6.78 -7.79
C LEU A 108 -11.63 -5.91 -8.46
N ILE A 109 -11.21 -5.06 -9.39
CA ILE A 109 -12.06 -4.01 -9.97
C ILE A 109 -12.33 -4.27 -11.46
N GLY A 110 -11.34 -4.79 -12.18
CA GLY A 110 -11.33 -4.97 -13.61
C GLY A 110 -10.29 -4.07 -14.29
N GLY A 111 -10.00 -4.35 -15.55
CA GLY A 111 -9.04 -3.58 -16.33
C GLY A 111 -8.11 -4.48 -17.15
N SER A 112 -6.84 -4.10 -17.23
CA SER A 112 -5.81 -4.86 -17.94
C SER A 112 -4.81 -5.41 -16.94
N ALA A 113 -4.77 -6.73 -16.83
CA ALA A 113 -3.84 -7.40 -15.91
C ALA A 113 -2.39 -7.22 -16.32
N GLY A 114 -1.52 -6.95 -15.35
CA GLY A 114 -0.08 -7.06 -15.52
C GLY A 114 0.35 -8.51 -15.80
N GLN A 115 1.40 -8.67 -16.60
CA GLN A 115 1.98 -10.00 -16.83
C GLN A 115 2.87 -10.39 -15.65
N LEU A 116 2.60 -11.54 -15.05
CA LEU A 116 3.37 -12.08 -13.93
C LEU A 116 3.89 -13.47 -14.27
N SER A 117 5.06 -13.82 -13.73
CA SER A 117 5.51 -15.21 -13.70
C SER A 117 4.53 -16.10 -12.93
N ALA A 118 4.56 -17.40 -13.16
CA ALA A 118 3.66 -18.34 -12.50
C ALA A 118 3.76 -18.27 -10.97
N ASP A 119 4.97 -18.13 -10.45
CA ASP A 119 5.23 -18.04 -9.01
C ASP A 119 4.68 -16.74 -8.41
N LEU A 120 4.98 -15.59 -9.02
CA LEU A 120 4.46 -14.30 -8.58
C LEU A 120 2.93 -14.24 -8.66
N LYS A 121 2.35 -14.81 -9.71
CA LYS A 121 0.90 -14.92 -9.86
C LYS A 121 0.28 -15.72 -8.72
N ALA A 122 0.85 -16.86 -8.34
CA ALA A 122 0.35 -17.67 -7.25
C ALA A 122 0.34 -16.92 -5.91
N PHE A 123 1.38 -16.13 -5.62
CA PHE A 123 1.43 -15.29 -4.43
C PHE A 123 0.47 -14.09 -4.52
N ALA A 124 0.36 -13.46 -5.68
CA ALA A 124 -0.60 -12.37 -5.89
C ALA A 124 -2.05 -12.87 -5.73
N ASP A 125 -2.38 -14.06 -6.23
CA ASP A 125 -3.70 -14.67 -6.06
C ASP A 125 -4.02 -14.95 -4.58
N LYS A 126 -3.03 -15.38 -3.78
CA LYS A 126 -3.19 -15.52 -2.31
C LYS A 126 -3.45 -14.18 -1.63
N ALA A 127 -2.67 -13.15 -1.97
CA ALA A 127 -2.84 -11.80 -1.43
C ALA A 127 -4.22 -11.23 -1.80
N ILE A 128 -4.66 -11.39 -3.05
CA ILE A 128 -6.00 -11.00 -3.51
C ILE A 128 -7.10 -11.74 -2.75
N SER A 129 -6.93 -13.04 -2.54
CA SER A 129 -7.89 -13.84 -1.77
C SER A 129 -7.99 -13.37 -0.32
N ALA A 130 -6.86 -12.99 0.30
CA ALA A 130 -6.84 -12.40 1.64
C ALA A 130 -7.56 -11.04 1.69
N LEU A 131 -7.33 -10.16 0.70
CA LEU A 131 -8.06 -8.88 0.59
C LEU A 131 -9.57 -9.10 0.44
N LYS A 132 -9.99 -10.01 -0.47
CA LYS A 132 -11.41 -10.32 -0.69
C LYS A 132 -12.09 -10.89 0.55
N SER A 133 -11.44 -11.82 1.24
CA SER A 133 -12.00 -12.43 2.45
C SER A 133 -12.08 -11.47 3.63
N SER A 134 -11.17 -10.50 3.71
CA SER A 134 -11.15 -9.48 4.75
C SER A 134 -12.11 -8.30 4.46
N GLY A 135 -12.52 -8.13 3.21
CA GLY A 135 -13.42 -7.05 2.79
C GLY A 135 -12.92 -5.68 3.24
N SER A 136 -13.71 -4.94 4.02
CA SER A 136 -13.34 -3.62 4.53
C SER A 136 -12.17 -3.64 5.54
N GLN A 137 -11.72 -4.79 5.99
CA GLN A 137 -10.53 -4.95 6.82
C GLN A 137 -9.28 -5.32 5.98
N GLY A 138 -9.38 -5.30 4.65
CA GLY A 138 -8.26 -5.39 3.73
C GLY A 138 -7.68 -4.02 3.41
N VAL A 139 -6.36 -3.92 3.23
CA VAL A 139 -5.68 -2.70 2.82
C VAL A 139 -4.54 -3.00 1.85
N LEU A 140 -4.43 -2.18 0.79
CA LEU A 140 -3.33 -2.17 -0.15
C LEU A 140 -2.50 -0.91 0.04
N VAL A 141 -1.18 -1.03 0.05
CA VAL A 141 -0.26 0.12 0.08
C VAL A 141 0.88 -0.07 -0.91
N THR A 142 1.49 1.03 -1.35
CA THR A 142 2.69 0.98 -2.19
C THR A 142 3.71 2.05 -1.83
N GLY A 143 4.98 1.71 -1.97
CA GLY A 143 6.11 2.64 -1.87
C GLY A 143 6.58 3.18 -3.22
N LEU A 144 5.96 2.77 -4.34
CA LEU A 144 6.38 3.19 -5.66
C LEU A 144 6.11 4.68 -5.91
N ASP A 145 7.13 5.40 -6.35
CA ASP A 145 7.00 6.79 -6.83
C ASP A 145 6.54 6.79 -8.30
N ASP A 146 5.28 6.41 -8.50
CA ASP A 146 4.62 6.28 -9.81
C ASP A 146 3.14 6.62 -9.66
N ASP A 147 2.67 7.63 -10.39
CA ASP A 147 1.30 8.17 -10.30
C ASP A 147 0.24 7.07 -10.53
N ALA A 148 0.46 6.19 -11.50
CA ALA A 148 -0.48 5.11 -11.80
C ALA A 148 -0.53 4.06 -10.68
N ALA A 149 0.63 3.71 -10.11
CA ALA A 149 0.72 2.80 -8.97
C ALA A 149 -0.01 3.35 -7.74
N GLN A 150 0.16 4.63 -7.44
CA GLN A 150 -0.52 5.30 -6.33
C GLN A 150 -2.04 5.39 -6.58
N ALA A 151 -2.45 5.72 -7.81
CA ALA A 151 -3.86 5.75 -8.20
C ALA A 151 -4.54 4.38 -8.03
N VAL A 152 -3.86 3.29 -8.40
CA VAL A 152 -4.34 1.92 -8.18
C VAL A 152 -4.60 1.65 -6.70
N VAL A 153 -3.68 2.06 -5.83
CA VAL A 153 -3.84 1.87 -4.36
C VAL A 153 -5.07 2.61 -3.84
N LEU A 154 -5.26 3.87 -4.25
CA LEU A 154 -6.45 4.65 -3.85
C LEU A 154 -7.74 3.98 -4.36
N ALA A 155 -7.77 3.54 -5.62
CA ALA A 155 -8.92 2.88 -6.22
C ALA A 155 -9.28 1.57 -5.50
N VAL A 156 -8.28 0.72 -5.23
CA VAL A 156 -8.50 -0.57 -4.54
C VAL A 156 -8.99 -0.36 -3.11
N ASN A 157 -8.38 0.55 -2.34
CA ASN A 157 -8.81 0.81 -0.97
C ASN A 157 -10.22 1.42 -0.91
N THR A 158 -10.58 2.26 -1.88
CA THR A 158 -11.94 2.79 -2.03
C THR A 158 -12.93 1.68 -2.38
N TYR A 159 -12.59 0.80 -3.34
CA TYR A 159 -13.41 -0.35 -3.71
C TYR A 159 -13.67 -1.30 -2.53
N LEU A 160 -12.65 -1.57 -1.72
CA LEU A 160 -12.77 -2.39 -0.51
C LEU A 160 -13.52 -1.67 0.61
N SER A 161 -13.73 -0.37 0.52
CA SER A 161 -14.18 0.48 1.63
C SER A 161 -13.29 0.28 2.86
N SER A 162 -11.98 0.29 2.64
CA SER A 162 -10.98 -0.12 3.64
C SER A 162 -11.04 0.75 4.89
N ALA A 163 -11.30 0.14 6.04
CA ALA A 163 -11.33 0.82 7.33
C ALA A 163 -9.93 1.28 7.79
N ALA A 164 -8.88 0.64 7.27
CA ALA A 164 -7.49 1.03 7.53
C ALA A 164 -7.05 2.24 6.68
N PHE A 165 -7.70 2.50 5.55
CA PHE A 165 -7.45 3.65 4.69
C PHE A 165 -8.25 4.86 5.18
N GLN A 166 -7.57 5.99 5.48
CA GLN A 166 -8.16 7.16 6.13
C GLN A 166 -8.10 8.41 5.23
N PRO A 167 -8.86 8.44 4.12
CA PRO A 167 -8.78 9.57 3.19
C PRO A 167 -9.34 10.88 3.73
N GLN A 168 -10.08 10.86 4.84
CA GLN A 168 -10.61 12.06 5.47
C GLN A 168 -9.63 12.71 6.47
N GLN A 169 -8.49 12.06 6.72
CA GLN A 169 -7.45 12.53 7.66
C GLN A 169 -6.08 12.52 6.98
N PRO A 170 -5.90 13.31 5.90
CA PRO A 170 -4.66 13.27 5.13
C PRO A 170 -3.47 13.84 5.91
N LYS A 171 -2.28 13.33 5.62
CA LYS A 171 -1.03 13.85 6.15
C LYS A 171 -0.50 15.00 5.28
N LEU A 172 -0.21 16.15 5.90
CA LEU A 172 0.34 17.33 5.24
C LEU A 172 1.85 17.49 5.48
N ILE A 173 2.53 16.43 5.89
CA ILE A 173 3.95 16.46 6.27
C ILE A 173 4.92 16.56 5.09
N ARG A 174 4.49 16.21 3.89
CA ARG A 174 5.24 16.31 2.64
C ARG A 174 4.48 17.25 1.69
N GLN A 175 5.18 18.24 1.13
CA GLN A 175 4.61 19.28 0.25
C GLN A 175 5.57 19.59 -0.90
N GLY A 176 6.39 18.62 -1.31
CA GLY A 176 7.25 18.76 -2.46
C GLY A 176 6.44 18.93 -3.75
N ASN A 177 7.02 19.57 -4.75
CA ASN A 177 6.46 19.72 -6.09
C ASN A 177 7.61 19.78 -7.10
N ALA A 178 7.95 18.66 -7.70
CA ALA A 178 9.05 18.57 -8.67
C ALA A 178 8.79 19.42 -9.91
N LYS A 179 7.51 19.60 -10.32
CA LYS A 179 7.16 20.42 -11.47
C LYS A 179 7.47 21.90 -11.23
N GLU A 180 7.09 22.43 -10.06
CA GLU A 180 7.42 23.82 -9.70
C GLU A 180 8.95 24.03 -9.60
N VAL A 181 9.69 23.02 -9.15
CA VAL A 181 11.15 23.07 -9.11
C VAL A 181 11.73 23.15 -10.53
N GLN A 182 11.23 22.34 -11.47
CA GLN A 182 11.67 22.38 -12.87
C GLN A 182 11.34 23.71 -13.56
N GLU A 183 10.21 24.31 -13.22
CA GLU A 183 9.81 25.62 -13.78
C GLU A 183 10.64 26.79 -13.21
N ALA A 184 11.32 26.59 -12.07
CA ALA A 184 12.15 27.61 -11.43
C ALA A 184 13.61 27.65 -11.94
N PHE A 185 14.03 26.66 -12.75
CA PHE A 185 15.36 26.55 -13.36
C PHE A 185 15.29 26.64 -14.88
#